data_defe36a0123c116c99b3762f686a7838
#
_entry.id   defe36a0123c116c99b3762f686a7838
#
_cell.length_a   1.000
_cell.length_b   1.000
_cell.length_c   1.000
_cell.angle_alpha   90.00
_cell.angle_beta   90.00
_cell.angle_gamma   90.00
#
_symmetry.space_group_name_H-M   'P 1'
#
loop_
_entity.id
_entity.type
_entity.pdbx_description
1 polymer ?
#
loop_
_entity_poly.entity_id
_entity_poly.type
_entity_poly.pdbx_seq_one_letter_code
_entity_poly.pdbx_strand_id
1 'polypeptide(L)'
;MSWYRADGQGRPAYHPRLMVTLIMYCYCKGIRSSRAVEMATFDDVGARVICGNLHPDHATIARFVTRHEQPVKGLLVASLTACAREGLVSVEVVAGDGTKVKASASMAANAAAERLEIEIGELEALLAAEVDGWLAQARAADAAEDALFGGGDGPGAGGGPGTLARLTDKIVRRRKARARLEAGEQARQQDAGADREATITAARDRVTRAEQRAAREEAAAAAKVAGYQARAAAKAAAGGRKGPDGRVPVAPGDSAHVRQARQAAAHARRKLAEAVAAPAAAAAPDPPPKANTTDPASRVMPAKKGGFGQLYNLQVIAGGHQVITAIATRDNPADTGALHPMLDLARANLRAAGIAGQIRKALFDAGYASEDNFTTPCEPDLYVAVTKEARQTGRLRDGKTASPRQPGWQAMAARLDTPDGKAAYKQRAGMIEPVFAQLFNRLGRHLNYRDTKVDLELHLWAATHNLLKAIRARARHAASQPALAS
;
A
#
# COMPACT_ATOMS: atom_id res chain seq x y z
N MET A 1 7.68 -18.12 26.89
CA MET A 1 9.02 -18.36 27.46
C MET A 1 9.81 -19.47 26.75
N SER A 2 9.26 -20.09 25.71
CA SER A 2 9.88 -21.21 24.94
C SER A 2 11.09 -20.82 24.06
N TRP A 3 11.45 -19.55 24.02
CA TRP A 3 12.53 -19.03 23.15
C TRP A 3 13.91 -18.97 23.82
N TYR A 4 13.99 -19.29 25.11
CA TYR A 4 15.22 -19.29 25.89
C TYR A 4 15.57 -20.72 26.24
N ARG A 5 16.86 -21.00 26.25
CA ARG A 5 17.37 -22.34 26.61
C ARG A 5 16.92 -22.70 28.03
N ALA A 6 16.28 -23.85 28.15
CA ALA A 6 15.80 -24.34 29.44
C ALA A 6 16.93 -25.10 30.25
N ASP A 7 18.04 -25.42 29.56
CA ASP A 7 19.15 -26.22 30.09
C ASP A 7 20.12 -25.43 31.01
N GLY A 8 19.88 -24.12 31.15
CA GLY A 8 20.70 -23.26 32.02
C GLY A 8 22.13 -23.03 31.53
N GLN A 9 22.54 -23.57 30.38
CA GLN A 9 23.87 -23.36 29.83
C GLN A 9 23.99 -22.02 29.10
N GLY A 10 25.07 -21.30 29.31
CA GLY A 10 25.39 -20.01 28.73
C GLY A 10 25.02 -18.80 29.62
N ARG A 11 25.26 -17.58 29.14
CA ARG A 11 24.89 -16.37 29.89
C ARG A 11 23.35 -16.27 30.00
N PRO A 12 22.82 -15.90 31.19
CA PRO A 12 21.38 -15.71 31.36
C PRO A 12 20.85 -14.66 30.39
N ALA A 13 19.64 -14.91 29.87
CA ALA A 13 18.99 -13.96 28.95
C ALA A 13 18.60 -12.69 29.72
N TYR A 14 18.75 -11.55 29.09
CA TYR A 14 18.22 -10.28 29.60
C TYR A 14 16.70 -10.35 29.76
N HIS A 15 16.21 -9.80 30.87
CA HIS A 15 14.77 -9.81 31.12
C HIS A 15 14.01 -9.04 30.03
N PRO A 16 12.92 -9.56 29.44
CA PRO A 16 12.21 -8.91 28.33
C PRO A 16 11.74 -7.48 28.63
N ARG A 17 11.30 -7.19 29.86
CA ARG A 17 10.93 -5.83 30.27
C ARG A 17 12.10 -4.85 30.18
N LEU A 18 13.30 -5.27 30.61
CA LEU A 18 14.50 -4.44 30.47
C LEU A 18 14.76 -4.11 29.01
N MET A 19 14.74 -5.11 28.14
CA MET A 19 15.03 -4.93 26.71
C MET A 19 13.99 -4.01 26.03
N VAL A 20 12.71 -4.20 26.30
CA VAL A 20 11.65 -3.34 25.75
C VAL A 20 11.79 -1.92 26.29
N THR A 21 12.02 -1.74 27.60
CA THR A 21 12.19 -0.42 28.20
C THR A 21 13.39 0.31 27.63
N LEU A 22 14.55 -0.38 27.49
CA LEU A 22 15.74 0.18 26.88
C LEU A 22 15.48 0.64 25.44
N ILE A 23 14.89 -0.22 24.62
CA ILE A 23 14.59 0.08 23.21
C ILE A 23 13.64 1.29 23.12
N MET A 24 12.54 1.30 23.85
CA MET A 24 11.57 2.39 23.83
C MET A 24 12.18 3.71 24.35
N TYR A 25 12.98 3.65 25.41
CA TYR A 25 13.69 4.82 25.92
C TYR A 25 14.62 5.41 24.86
N CYS A 26 15.44 4.57 24.23
CA CYS A 26 16.34 4.98 23.14
C CYS A 26 15.59 5.57 21.94
N TYR A 27 14.51 4.95 21.52
CA TYR A 27 13.64 5.50 20.44
C TYR A 27 13.04 6.84 20.84
N CYS A 28 12.63 7.04 22.09
CA CYS A 28 12.17 8.34 22.59
C CYS A 28 13.26 9.42 22.52
N LYS A 29 14.53 9.04 22.55
CA LYS A 29 15.69 9.93 22.36
C LYS A 29 16.17 10.04 20.90
N GLY A 30 15.54 9.32 19.96
CA GLY A 30 15.94 9.28 18.57
C GLY A 30 17.05 8.27 18.25
N ILE A 31 17.44 7.45 19.22
CA ILE A 31 18.46 6.41 19.08
C ILE A 31 17.79 5.13 18.58
N ARG A 32 18.05 4.72 17.32
CA ARG A 32 17.29 3.66 16.64
C ARG A 32 18.09 2.42 16.26
N SER A 33 19.38 2.56 15.97
CA SER A 33 20.20 1.41 15.58
C SER A 33 20.62 0.62 16.81
N SER A 34 20.68 -0.72 16.72
CA SER A 34 21.11 -1.59 17.83
C SER A 34 22.50 -1.23 18.36
N ARG A 35 23.42 -0.82 17.48
CA ARG A 35 24.76 -0.35 17.88
C ARG A 35 24.71 0.95 18.68
N ALA A 36 23.87 1.90 18.28
CA ALA A 36 23.70 3.14 19.02
C ALA A 36 22.98 2.89 20.36
N VAL A 37 22.05 1.92 20.42
CA VAL A 37 21.41 1.51 21.66
C VAL A 37 22.43 0.84 22.61
N GLU A 38 23.31 -0.01 22.10
CA GLU A 38 24.43 -0.57 22.88
C GLU A 38 25.31 0.55 23.44
N MET A 39 25.77 1.49 22.61
CA MET A 39 26.58 2.63 23.06
C MET A 39 25.85 3.46 24.13
N ALA A 40 24.56 3.69 24.00
CA ALA A 40 23.79 4.41 25.00
C ALA A 40 23.82 3.73 26.39
N THR A 41 24.00 2.42 26.47
CA THR A 41 24.15 1.74 27.78
C THR A 41 25.45 2.07 28.49
N PHE A 42 26.45 2.65 27.80
CA PHE A 42 27.68 3.15 28.38
C PHE A 42 27.63 4.65 28.70
N ASP A 43 27.05 5.43 27.81
CA ASP A 43 27.17 6.90 27.82
C ASP A 43 25.94 7.60 28.41
N ASP A 44 24.75 6.97 28.37
CA ASP A 44 23.49 7.58 28.80
C ASP A 44 23.07 7.05 30.17
N VAL A 45 22.94 7.96 31.14
CA VAL A 45 22.60 7.61 32.53
C VAL A 45 21.25 6.88 32.61
N GLY A 46 20.23 7.31 31.85
CA GLY A 46 18.93 6.66 31.86
C GLY A 46 18.99 5.22 31.31
N ALA A 47 19.75 5.00 30.21
CA ALA A 47 19.96 3.66 29.67
C ALA A 47 20.73 2.76 30.65
N ARG A 48 21.73 3.30 31.33
CA ARG A 48 22.46 2.58 32.37
C ARG A 48 21.56 2.19 33.55
N VAL A 49 20.74 3.08 34.01
CA VAL A 49 19.76 2.81 35.10
C VAL A 49 18.77 1.72 34.68
N ILE A 50 18.20 1.83 33.45
CA ILE A 50 17.28 0.83 32.91
C ILE A 50 17.93 -0.56 32.86
N CYS A 51 19.21 -0.63 32.48
CA CYS A 51 19.95 -1.89 32.35
C CYS A 51 20.58 -2.38 33.65
N GLY A 52 20.52 -1.62 34.75
CA GLY A 52 21.23 -1.95 36.01
C GLY A 52 22.72 -2.08 35.78
N ASN A 53 23.32 -1.19 34.98
CA ASN A 53 24.73 -1.24 34.51
C ASN A 53 25.10 -2.49 33.69
N LEU A 54 24.14 -3.24 33.19
CA LEU A 54 24.39 -4.27 32.18
C LEU A 54 24.47 -3.63 30.79
N HIS A 55 25.27 -4.24 29.90
CA HIS A 55 25.51 -3.74 28.56
C HIS A 55 25.11 -4.79 27.50
N PRO A 56 23.81 -4.88 27.13
CA PRO A 56 23.39 -5.76 26.05
C PRO A 56 24.08 -5.36 24.74
N ASP A 57 24.77 -6.30 24.10
CA ASP A 57 25.42 -6.08 22.83
C ASP A 57 24.40 -5.87 21.69
N HIS A 58 24.82 -5.20 20.62
CA HIS A 58 23.95 -4.85 19.48
C HIS A 58 23.35 -6.09 18.79
N ALA A 59 24.06 -7.23 18.78
CA ALA A 59 23.55 -8.46 18.18
C ALA A 59 22.43 -9.06 19.04
N THR A 60 22.56 -8.99 20.37
CA THR A 60 21.53 -9.40 21.32
C THR A 60 20.30 -8.50 21.21
N ILE A 61 20.47 -7.18 21.12
CA ILE A 61 19.38 -6.22 20.91
C ILE A 61 18.65 -6.52 19.58
N ALA A 62 19.39 -6.68 18.49
CA ALA A 62 18.81 -6.98 17.18
C ALA A 62 18.08 -8.34 17.15
N ARG A 63 18.66 -9.36 17.78
CA ARG A 63 18.02 -10.68 17.92
C ARG A 63 16.77 -10.62 18.78
N PHE A 64 16.78 -9.87 19.88
CA PHE A 64 15.60 -9.67 20.70
C PHE A 64 14.44 -9.09 19.91
N VAL A 65 14.65 -7.99 19.21
CA VAL A 65 13.62 -7.32 18.38
C VAL A 65 13.06 -8.28 17.33
N THR A 66 13.93 -9.05 16.66
CA THR A 66 13.51 -10.00 15.62
C THR A 66 12.76 -11.21 16.19
N ARG A 67 13.21 -11.77 17.32
CA ARG A 67 12.56 -12.92 17.97
C ARG A 67 11.19 -12.58 18.56
N HIS A 68 11.03 -11.34 19.00
CA HIS A 68 9.81 -10.86 19.64
C HIS A 68 9.01 -9.92 18.71
N GLU A 69 8.99 -10.19 17.41
CA GLU A 69 8.36 -9.34 16.41
C GLU A 69 6.90 -9.01 16.76
N GLN A 70 6.08 -10.01 17.05
CA GLN A 70 4.67 -9.80 17.36
C GLN A 70 4.44 -8.99 18.65
N PRO A 71 5.09 -9.31 19.80
CA PRO A 71 5.03 -8.48 20.99
C PRO A 71 5.53 -7.05 20.78
N VAL A 72 6.57 -6.85 19.96
CA VAL A 72 7.09 -5.50 19.66
C VAL A 72 6.10 -4.72 18.79
N LYS A 73 5.46 -5.34 17.79
CA LYS A 73 4.35 -4.73 17.05
C LYS A 73 3.18 -4.37 17.99
N GLY A 74 2.89 -5.17 18.98
CA GLY A 74 1.89 -4.90 20.02
C GLY A 74 2.15 -3.63 20.84
N LEU A 75 3.36 -3.06 20.81
CA LEU A 75 3.67 -1.80 21.50
C LEU A 75 2.86 -0.61 20.97
N LEU A 76 2.47 -0.62 19.69
CA LEU A 76 1.55 0.38 19.16
C LEU A 76 0.21 0.34 19.89
N VAL A 77 -0.37 -0.85 20.01
CA VAL A 77 -1.66 -1.06 20.73
C VAL A 77 -1.52 -0.65 22.20
N ALA A 78 -0.45 -1.06 22.87
CA ALA A 78 -0.19 -0.67 24.26
C ALA A 78 -0.05 0.86 24.41
N SER A 79 0.57 1.54 23.45
CA SER A 79 0.69 3.00 23.45
C SER A 79 -0.65 3.70 23.24
N LEU A 80 -1.56 3.12 22.44
CA LEU A 80 -2.93 3.60 22.28
C LEU A 80 -3.70 3.50 23.59
N THR A 81 -3.58 2.37 24.31
CA THR A 81 -4.16 2.21 25.65
C THR A 81 -3.63 3.25 26.64
N ALA A 82 -2.32 3.54 26.59
CA ALA A 82 -1.72 4.60 27.42
C ALA A 82 -2.27 5.97 27.07
N CYS A 83 -2.40 6.31 25.79
CA CYS A 83 -3.03 7.58 25.35
C CYS A 83 -4.49 7.68 25.77
N ALA A 84 -5.25 6.58 25.71
CA ALA A 84 -6.65 6.56 26.11
C ALA A 84 -6.81 6.84 27.62
N ARG A 85 -5.94 6.29 28.46
CA ARG A 85 -5.92 6.58 29.90
C ARG A 85 -5.65 8.05 30.24
N GLU A 86 -4.92 8.74 29.38
CA GLU A 86 -4.65 10.19 29.53
C GLU A 86 -5.69 11.07 28.79
N GLY A 87 -6.80 10.49 28.30
CA GLY A 87 -7.86 11.23 27.62
C GLY A 87 -7.48 11.77 26.23
N LEU A 88 -6.40 11.25 25.61
CA LEU A 88 -5.88 11.76 24.33
C LEU A 88 -6.52 11.11 23.10
N VAL A 89 -7.26 10.03 23.26
CA VAL A 89 -7.84 9.32 22.12
C VAL A 89 -9.25 9.82 21.83
N SER A 90 -9.38 10.53 20.72
CA SER A 90 -10.66 10.84 20.08
C SER A 90 -10.66 10.18 18.72
N VAL A 91 -11.61 9.27 18.51
CA VAL A 91 -11.68 8.41 17.30
C VAL A 91 -12.79 8.81 16.34
N GLU A 92 -13.69 9.75 16.71
CA GLU A 92 -14.80 10.16 15.84
C GLU A 92 -14.33 10.68 14.48
N VAL A 93 -13.22 11.42 14.47
CA VAL A 93 -12.60 11.95 13.26
C VAL A 93 -11.16 11.49 13.20
N VAL A 94 -10.79 10.89 12.07
CA VAL A 94 -9.40 10.51 11.78
C VAL A 94 -8.93 11.17 10.49
N ALA A 95 -7.63 11.40 10.38
CA ALA A 95 -7.01 11.90 9.17
C ALA A 95 -5.91 10.94 8.71
N GLY A 96 -5.87 10.64 7.42
CA GLY A 96 -4.85 9.84 6.79
C GLY A 96 -4.02 10.62 5.79
N ASP A 97 -2.74 10.26 5.68
CA ASP A 97 -1.82 10.84 4.70
C ASP A 97 -0.67 9.88 4.43
N GLY A 98 -0.06 10.04 3.24
CA GLY A 98 1.09 9.28 2.78
C GLY A 98 2.32 10.14 2.58
N THR A 99 3.50 9.56 2.80
CA THR A 99 4.76 10.23 2.50
C THR A 99 5.85 9.22 2.14
N LYS A 100 6.86 9.66 1.40
CA LYS A 100 7.97 8.79 1.02
C LYS A 100 9.07 8.83 2.07
N VAL A 101 9.52 7.63 2.50
CA VAL A 101 10.65 7.43 3.43
C VAL A 101 11.75 6.61 2.75
N LYS A 102 13.01 6.95 3.05
CA LYS A 102 14.16 6.30 2.42
C LYS A 102 14.35 4.89 2.98
N ALA A 103 14.48 3.92 2.07
CA ALA A 103 14.83 2.55 2.39
C ALA A 103 16.30 2.43 2.80
N SER A 104 16.64 1.40 3.57
CA SER A 104 18.03 1.03 3.89
C SER A 104 18.68 0.26 2.74
N ALA A 105 18.64 0.85 1.52
CA ALA A 105 19.12 0.21 0.31
C ALA A 105 19.68 1.24 -0.68
N SER A 106 20.64 0.78 -1.48
CA SER A 106 21.24 1.60 -2.55
C SER A 106 20.44 1.46 -3.85
N MET A 107 20.33 2.54 -4.61
CA MET A 107 19.79 2.53 -5.97
C MET A 107 20.62 1.63 -6.93
N ALA A 108 21.92 1.53 -6.69
CA ALA A 108 22.82 0.68 -7.49
C ALA A 108 22.56 -0.83 -7.31
N ALA A 109 21.83 -1.21 -6.25
CA ALA A 109 21.47 -2.62 -5.98
C ALA A 109 20.19 -3.06 -6.73
N ASN A 110 19.69 -2.29 -7.70
CA ASN A 110 18.55 -2.67 -8.52
C ASN A 110 19.01 -3.54 -9.70
N ALA A 111 18.38 -4.70 -9.87
CA ALA A 111 18.67 -5.64 -10.93
C ALA A 111 17.39 -6.05 -11.67
N ALA A 112 17.49 -6.31 -13.00
CA ALA A 112 16.44 -6.91 -13.81
C ALA A 112 16.37 -8.43 -13.56
N ALA A 113 15.30 -9.08 -14.01
CA ALA A 113 15.03 -10.49 -13.75
C ALA A 113 16.16 -11.41 -14.26
N GLU A 114 16.67 -11.20 -15.47
CA GLU A 114 17.74 -11.98 -16.08
C GLU A 114 19.05 -11.92 -15.25
N ARG A 115 19.42 -10.71 -14.80
CA ARG A 115 20.60 -10.54 -13.96
C ARG A 115 20.41 -11.21 -12.58
N LEU A 116 19.21 -11.14 -12.01
CA LEU A 116 18.91 -11.83 -10.75
C LEU A 116 19.04 -13.33 -10.87
N GLU A 117 18.64 -13.91 -12.00
CA GLU A 117 18.75 -15.34 -12.27
C GLU A 117 20.22 -15.79 -12.33
N ILE A 118 21.06 -15.05 -13.06
CA ILE A 118 22.50 -15.31 -13.13
C ILE A 118 23.13 -15.22 -11.71
N GLU A 119 22.86 -14.12 -10.98
CA GLU A 119 23.39 -13.92 -9.63
C GLU A 119 22.92 -14.98 -8.63
N ILE A 120 21.71 -15.53 -8.79
CA ILE A 120 21.21 -16.66 -7.98
C ILE A 120 22.04 -17.90 -8.27
N GLY A 121 22.21 -18.27 -9.53
CA GLY A 121 22.99 -19.43 -9.93
C GLY A 121 24.45 -19.37 -9.45
N GLU A 122 25.11 -18.22 -9.58
CA GLU A 122 26.46 -17.99 -9.07
C GLU A 122 26.55 -18.17 -7.54
N LEU A 123 25.58 -17.63 -6.79
CA LEU A 123 25.56 -17.75 -5.34
C LEU A 123 25.23 -19.17 -4.87
N GLU A 124 24.40 -19.89 -5.59
CA GLU A 124 24.10 -21.31 -5.32
C GLU A 124 25.31 -22.20 -5.54
N ALA A 125 26.05 -21.95 -6.63
CA ALA A 125 27.31 -22.65 -6.90
C ALA A 125 28.37 -22.37 -5.80
N LEU A 126 28.49 -21.11 -5.36
CA LEU A 126 29.37 -20.74 -4.27
C LEU A 126 28.95 -21.40 -2.95
N LEU A 127 27.64 -21.47 -2.68
CA LEU A 127 27.11 -22.12 -1.47
C LEU A 127 27.42 -23.62 -1.48
N ALA A 128 27.23 -24.29 -2.62
CA ALA A 128 27.54 -25.70 -2.77
C ALA A 128 29.02 -25.97 -2.54
N ALA A 129 29.91 -25.19 -3.15
CA ALA A 129 31.36 -25.32 -2.96
C ALA A 129 31.78 -25.10 -1.49
N GLU A 130 31.18 -24.15 -0.79
CA GLU A 130 31.46 -23.89 0.63
C GLU A 130 30.99 -25.04 1.52
N VAL A 131 29.81 -25.63 1.21
CA VAL A 131 29.30 -26.80 1.93
C VAL A 131 30.21 -28.02 1.70
N ASP A 132 30.60 -28.28 0.45
CA ASP A 132 31.50 -29.39 0.12
C ASP A 132 32.87 -29.22 0.81
N GLY A 133 33.43 -28.02 0.81
CA GLY A 133 34.66 -27.69 1.53
C GLY A 133 34.54 -27.91 3.04
N TRP A 134 33.44 -27.52 3.63
CA TRP A 134 33.17 -27.74 5.06
C TRP A 134 33.02 -29.22 5.37
N LEU A 135 32.30 -29.99 4.57
CA LEU A 135 32.15 -31.45 4.73
C LEU A 135 33.49 -32.18 4.56
N ALA A 136 34.33 -31.74 3.62
CA ALA A 136 35.67 -32.30 3.45
C ALA A 136 36.56 -32.04 4.67
N GLN A 137 36.51 -30.83 5.23
CA GLN A 137 37.23 -30.48 6.46
C GLN A 137 36.74 -31.30 7.68
N ALA A 138 35.43 -31.46 7.83
CA ALA A 138 34.83 -32.26 8.90
C ALA A 138 35.30 -33.72 8.82
N ARG A 139 35.23 -34.32 7.60
CA ARG A 139 35.71 -35.70 7.38
C ARG A 139 37.22 -35.86 7.67
N ALA A 140 38.01 -34.86 7.28
CA ALA A 140 39.47 -34.88 7.59
C ALA A 140 39.76 -34.75 9.07
N ALA A 141 38.95 -33.95 9.80
CA ALA A 141 39.07 -33.85 11.25
C ALA A 141 38.67 -35.15 11.94
N ASP A 142 37.52 -35.75 11.55
CA ASP A 142 37.08 -37.05 12.08
C ASP A 142 38.11 -38.16 11.83
N ALA A 143 38.69 -38.22 10.61
CA ALA A 143 39.74 -39.18 10.27
C ALA A 143 41.03 -38.96 11.11
N ALA A 144 41.38 -37.72 11.42
CA ALA A 144 42.52 -37.39 12.27
C ALA A 144 42.26 -37.72 13.77
N GLU A 145 41.05 -37.53 14.26
CA GLU A 145 40.64 -37.94 15.61
C GLU A 145 40.59 -39.46 15.76
N ASP A 146 40.05 -40.16 14.77
CA ASP A 146 40.01 -41.63 14.69
C ASP A 146 41.42 -42.22 14.72
N ALA A 147 42.39 -41.58 14.04
CA ALA A 147 43.78 -41.97 14.03
C ALA A 147 44.49 -41.73 15.40
N LEU A 148 44.06 -40.76 16.17
CA LEU A 148 44.65 -40.37 17.46
C LEU A 148 44.00 -41.07 18.66
N PHE A 149 42.71 -41.34 18.65
CA PHE A 149 41.92 -41.74 19.81
C PHE A 149 41.10 -43.01 19.68
N GLY A 150 41.05 -43.62 18.48
CA GLY A 150 40.26 -44.85 18.24
C GLY A 150 38.79 -44.64 18.46
N GLY A 151 38.10 -44.10 17.47
CA GLY A 151 36.64 -44.09 17.29
C GLY A 151 35.82 -43.63 18.51
N GLY A 152 35.76 -42.35 18.76
CA GLY A 152 34.84 -41.75 19.75
C GLY A 152 34.22 -40.48 19.24
N ASP A 153 32.89 -40.32 19.42
CA ASP A 153 32.12 -39.13 19.05
C ASP A 153 32.65 -37.84 19.72
N GLY A 154 33.56 -37.14 19.04
CA GLY A 154 34.03 -35.80 19.43
C GLY A 154 33.21 -34.69 18.79
N PRO A 155 33.05 -33.52 19.47
CA PRO A 155 32.33 -32.39 18.85
C PRO A 155 33.18 -31.76 17.74
N GLY A 156 32.74 -31.95 16.48
CA GLY A 156 33.38 -31.45 15.27
C GLY A 156 33.73 -29.97 15.29
N ALA A 157 34.93 -29.64 14.84
CA ALA A 157 35.47 -28.29 14.74
C ALA A 157 34.63 -27.44 13.77
N GLY A 158 34.00 -26.40 14.30
CA GLY A 158 33.14 -25.51 13.54
C GLY A 158 33.91 -24.55 12.63
N GLY A 159 33.97 -24.88 11.35
CA GLY A 159 34.28 -23.94 10.29
C GLY A 159 32.95 -23.39 9.69
N GLY A 160 32.73 -22.11 9.77
CA GLY A 160 31.85 -21.41 8.84
C GLY A 160 30.35 -21.32 8.94
N PRO A 161 29.61 -21.48 10.07
CA PRO A 161 28.16 -21.19 10.04
C PRO A 161 27.83 -19.76 9.61
N GLY A 162 28.75 -18.82 9.75
CA GLY A 162 28.57 -17.43 9.36
C GLY A 162 28.61 -17.17 7.85
N THR A 163 29.45 -17.86 7.08
CA THR A 163 29.56 -17.70 5.63
C THR A 163 28.37 -18.34 4.93
N LEU A 164 28.02 -19.55 5.28
CA LEU A 164 26.86 -20.26 4.77
C LEU A 164 25.56 -19.46 5.01
N ALA A 165 25.38 -18.95 6.24
CA ALA A 165 24.21 -18.11 6.56
C ALA A 165 24.16 -16.83 5.73
N ARG A 166 25.30 -16.17 5.45
CA ARG A 166 25.36 -14.96 4.61
C ARG A 166 25.03 -15.25 3.15
N LEU A 167 25.55 -16.37 2.59
CA LEU A 167 25.25 -16.77 1.22
C LEU A 167 23.77 -17.12 1.06
N THR A 168 23.22 -17.93 1.96
CA THR A 168 21.79 -18.28 2.00
C THR A 168 20.94 -17.02 2.07
N ASP A 169 21.27 -16.06 2.91
CA ASP A 169 20.55 -14.80 3.06
C ASP A 169 20.58 -13.95 1.77
N LYS A 170 21.70 -13.95 1.04
CA LYS A 170 21.81 -13.30 -0.27
C LYS A 170 20.93 -13.96 -1.31
N ILE A 171 20.93 -15.29 -1.38
CA ILE A 171 20.10 -16.08 -2.28
C ILE A 171 18.62 -15.82 -2.01
N VAL A 172 18.19 -15.90 -0.77
CA VAL A 172 16.80 -15.63 -0.35
C VAL A 172 16.34 -14.24 -0.78
N ARG A 173 17.17 -13.20 -0.57
CA ARG A 173 16.82 -11.84 -1.03
C ARG A 173 16.69 -11.72 -2.54
N ARG A 174 17.57 -12.36 -3.31
CA ARG A 174 17.50 -12.34 -4.78
C ARG A 174 16.28 -13.11 -5.31
N ARG A 175 15.99 -14.26 -4.73
CA ARG A 175 14.76 -15.02 -5.05
C ARG A 175 13.51 -14.20 -4.74
N LYS A 176 13.45 -13.51 -3.62
CA LYS A 176 12.36 -12.57 -3.29
C LYS A 176 12.26 -11.43 -4.31
N ALA A 177 13.40 -10.84 -4.70
CA ALA A 177 13.41 -9.79 -5.71
C ALA A 177 12.89 -10.27 -7.06
N ARG A 178 13.30 -11.48 -7.51
CA ARG A 178 12.82 -12.13 -8.73
C ARG A 178 11.32 -12.42 -8.66
N ALA A 179 10.87 -13.11 -7.62
CA ALA A 179 9.46 -13.45 -7.42
C ALA A 179 8.55 -12.21 -7.46
N ARG A 180 9.06 -11.08 -7.00
CA ARG A 180 8.34 -9.82 -7.03
C ARG A 180 8.23 -9.22 -8.43
N LEU A 181 9.25 -9.36 -9.26
CA LEU A 181 9.18 -8.99 -10.68
C LEU A 181 8.18 -9.87 -11.43
N GLU A 182 8.20 -11.17 -11.17
CA GLU A 182 7.25 -12.15 -11.73
C GLU A 182 5.80 -11.82 -11.33
N ALA A 183 5.55 -11.54 -10.05
CA ALA A 183 4.23 -11.14 -9.58
C ALA A 183 3.76 -9.82 -10.22
N GLY A 184 4.65 -8.86 -10.40
CA GLY A 184 4.35 -7.60 -11.09
C GLY A 184 4.05 -7.80 -12.57
N GLU A 185 4.70 -8.75 -13.23
CA GLU A 185 4.39 -9.15 -14.61
C GLU A 185 3.02 -9.81 -14.70
N GLN A 186 2.73 -10.77 -13.83
CA GLN A 186 1.44 -11.45 -13.76
C GLN A 186 0.29 -10.47 -13.53
N ALA A 187 0.44 -9.52 -12.59
CA ALA A 187 -0.55 -8.48 -12.34
C ALA A 187 -0.80 -7.63 -13.59
N ARG A 188 0.24 -7.17 -14.29
CA ARG A 188 0.09 -6.41 -15.54
C ARG A 188 -0.64 -7.20 -16.63
N GLN A 189 -0.36 -8.50 -16.75
CA GLN A 189 -1.04 -9.36 -17.73
C GLN A 189 -2.52 -9.55 -17.37
N GLN A 190 -2.83 -9.71 -16.09
CA GLN A 190 -4.21 -9.78 -15.61
C GLN A 190 -4.97 -8.49 -15.85
N ASP A 191 -4.39 -7.33 -15.52
CA ASP A 191 -4.99 -6.01 -15.75
C ASP A 191 -5.25 -5.79 -17.25
N ALA A 192 -4.28 -6.10 -18.11
CA ALA A 192 -4.45 -6.00 -19.57
C ALA A 192 -5.54 -6.95 -20.09
N GLY A 193 -5.66 -8.14 -19.50
CA GLY A 193 -6.75 -9.09 -19.80
C GLY A 193 -8.12 -8.53 -19.42
N ALA A 194 -8.24 -7.98 -18.22
CA ALA A 194 -9.47 -7.37 -17.71
C ALA A 194 -9.89 -6.13 -18.53
N ASP A 195 -8.93 -5.24 -18.84
CA ASP A 195 -9.17 -4.05 -19.66
C ASP A 195 -9.62 -4.43 -21.07
N ARG A 196 -9.02 -5.47 -21.67
CA ARG A 196 -9.42 -6.00 -22.95
C ARG A 196 -10.85 -6.55 -22.93
N GLU A 197 -11.20 -7.34 -21.91
CA GLU A 197 -12.54 -7.90 -21.77
C GLU A 197 -13.60 -6.80 -21.58
N ALA A 198 -13.32 -5.80 -20.77
CA ALA A 198 -14.16 -4.62 -20.61
C ALA A 198 -14.33 -3.87 -21.93
N THR A 199 -13.28 -3.71 -22.72
CA THR A 199 -13.31 -3.07 -24.04
C THR A 199 -14.18 -3.86 -25.03
N ILE A 200 -14.05 -5.20 -25.06
CA ILE A 200 -14.85 -6.08 -25.89
C ILE A 200 -16.32 -6.02 -25.48
N THR A 201 -16.62 -6.06 -24.19
CA THR A 201 -17.97 -5.97 -23.66
C THR A 201 -18.63 -4.64 -24.04
N ALA A 202 -17.94 -3.53 -23.85
CA ALA A 202 -18.43 -2.21 -24.24
C ALA A 202 -18.65 -2.09 -25.77
N ALA A 203 -17.80 -2.74 -26.56
CA ALA A 203 -17.97 -2.79 -28.02
C ALA A 203 -19.18 -3.64 -28.41
N ARG A 204 -19.44 -4.78 -27.78
CA ARG A 204 -20.64 -5.62 -27.98
C ARG A 204 -21.92 -4.84 -27.68
N ASP A 205 -21.96 -4.12 -26.58
CA ASP A 205 -23.07 -3.26 -26.19
C ASP A 205 -23.35 -2.16 -27.22
N ARG A 206 -22.28 -1.58 -27.79
CA ARG A 206 -22.40 -0.60 -28.87
C ARG A 206 -23.02 -1.20 -30.15
N VAL A 207 -22.59 -2.41 -30.52
CA VAL A 207 -23.18 -3.15 -31.66
C VAL A 207 -24.64 -3.38 -31.41
N THR A 208 -25.03 -3.93 -30.27
CA THR A 208 -26.43 -4.22 -29.93
C THR A 208 -27.29 -2.95 -30.00
N ARG A 209 -26.85 -1.84 -29.44
CA ARG A 209 -27.58 -0.57 -29.49
C ARG A 209 -27.69 -0.02 -30.91
N ALA A 210 -26.64 -0.13 -31.71
CA ALA A 210 -26.65 0.35 -33.11
C ALA A 210 -27.58 -0.49 -34.01
N GLU A 211 -27.61 -1.80 -33.83
CA GLU A 211 -28.48 -2.74 -34.51
C GLU A 211 -29.96 -2.49 -34.14
N GLN A 212 -30.26 -2.33 -32.87
CA GLN A 212 -31.60 -1.98 -32.39
C GLN A 212 -32.07 -0.64 -33.00
N ARG A 213 -31.17 0.34 -33.08
CA ARG A 213 -31.49 1.62 -33.72
C ARG A 213 -31.77 1.44 -35.21
N ALA A 214 -30.95 0.67 -35.92
CA ALA A 214 -31.16 0.40 -37.34
C ALA A 214 -32.48 -0.32 -37.59
N ALA A 215 -32.82 -1.32 -36.76
CA ALA A 215 -34.12 -2.00 -36.86
C ALA A 215 -35.32 -1.07 -36.57
N ARG A 216 -35.21 -0.17 -35.60
CA ARG A 216 -36.26 0.83 -35.29
C ARG A 216 -36.46 1.81 -36.44
N GLU A 217 -35.40 2.34 -37.03
CA GLU A 217 -35.47 3.26 -38.16
C GLU A 217 -36.08 2.57 -39.39
N GLU A 218 -35.70 1.31 -39.63
CA GLU A 218 -36.25 0.50 -40.71
C GLU A 218 -37.76 0.23 -40.53
N ALA A 219 -38.17 -0.18 -39.35
CA ALA A 219 -39.57 -0.38 -38.98
C ALA A 219 -40.37 0.91 -39.09
N ALA A 220 -39.83 2.04 -38.64
CA ALA A 220 -40.50 3.36 -38.78
C ALA A 220 -40.64 3.77 -40.23
N ALA A 221 -39.65 3.54 -41.08
CA ALA A 221 -39.74 3.83 -42.52
C ALA A 221 -40.76 2.92 -43.22
N ALA A 222 -40.78 1.62 -42.87
CA ALA A 222 -41.77 0.67 -43.41
C ALA A 222 -43.22 1.04 -43.01
N ALA A 223 -43.41 1.43 -41.74
CA ALA A 223 -44.72 1.89 -41.25
C ALA A 223 -45.23 3.15 -42.00
N LYS A 224 -44.32 4.10 -42.33
CA LYS A 224 -44.68 5.28 -43.12
C LYS A 224 -45.16 4.90 -44.54
N VAL A 225 -44.46 3.94 -45.18
CA VAL A 225 -44.85 3.45 -46.51
C VAL A 225 -46.18 2.71 -46.45
N ALA A 226 -46.38 1.81 -45.49
CA ALA A 226 -47.61 1.06 -45.30
C ALA A 226 -48.82 2.00 -45.02
N GLY A 227 -48.62 2.99 -44.15
CA GLY A 227 -49.66 4.00 -43.86
C GLY A 227 -50.02 4.86 -45.06
N TYR A 228 -49.05 5.20 -45.94
CA TYR A 228 -49.29 5.87 -47.15
C TYR A 228 -50.14 5.01 -48.17
N GLN A 229 -49.72 3.73 -48.30
CA GLN A 229 -50.41 2.77 -49.14
C GLN A 229 -51.87 2.52 -48.68
N ALA A 230 -52.10 2.38 -47.40
CA ALA A 230 -53.44 2.22 -46.83
C ALA A 230 -54.34 3.44 -47.12
N ARG A 231 -53.78 4.65 -46.92
CA ARG A 231 -54.55 5.88 -47.31
C ARG A 231 -54.78 5.96 -48.76
N ALA A 232 -53.85 5.54 -49.62
CA ALA A 232 -54.05 5.49 -51.07
C ALA A 232 -55.16 4.53 -51.46
N ALA A 233 -55.19 3.32 -50.88
CA ALA A 233 -56.22 2.32 -51.10
C ALA A 233 -57.64 2.81 -50.66
N ALA A 234 -57.68 3.40 -49.43
CA ALA A 234 -58.96 3.95 -48.92
C ALA A 234 -59.49 5.06 -49.77
N LYS A 235 -58.66 5.97 -50.31
CA LYS A 235 -59.07 7.06 -51.19
C LYS A 235 -59.50 6.55 -52.57
N ALA A 236 -58.85 5.53 -53.12
CA ALA A 236 -59.24 4.87 -54.36
C ALA A 236 -60.60 4.17 -54.22
N ALA A 237 -60.84 3.47 -53.11
CA ALA A 237 -62.13 2.84 -52.81
C ALA A 237 -63.30 3.85 -52.70
N ALA A 238 -62.99 5.10 -52.27
CA ALA A 238 -63.96 6.20 -52.19
C ALA A 238 -64.15 6.96 -53.52
N GLY A 239 -63.61 6.41 -54.62
CA GLY A 239 -63.84 7.04 -55.98
C GLY A 239 -62.92 8.24 -56.28
N GLY A 240 -61.91 8.51 -55.52
CA GLY A 240 -60.97 9.61 -55.72
C GLY A 240 -59.96 9.33 -56.84
N ARG A 241 -59.87 10.19 -57.83
CA ARG A 241 -58.95 10.07 -58.98
C ARG A 241 -57.51 10.53 -58.69
N LYS A 242 -57.24 11.19 -57.61
CA LYS A 242 -55.90 11.66 -57.22
C LYS A 242 -55.42 10.84 -56.02
N GLY A 243 -54.09 10.51 -55.93
CA GLY A 243 -53.50 9.84 -54.82
C GLY A 243 -53.71 10.57 -53.47
N PRO A 244 -53.34 9.97 -52.32
CA PRO A 244 -53.45 10.60 -51.01
C PRO A 244 -52.62 11.88 -50.93
N ASP A 245 -53.07 12.85 -50.13
CA ASP A 245 -52.36 14.10 -49.96
C ASP A 245 -51.05 13.86 -49.19
N GLY A 246 -49.99 14.53 -49.61
CA GLY A 246 -48.67 14.46 -49.03
C GLY A 246 -47.61 13.84 -49.93
N ARG A 247 -46.35 13.97 -49.55
CA ARG A 247 -45.20 13.43 -50.31
C ARG A 247 -45.15 11.91 -50.21
N VAL A 248 -44.93 11.25 -51.37
CA VAL A 248 -44.71 9.80 -51.38
C VAL A 248 -43.54 9.43 -50.47
N PRO A 249 -43.70 8.52 -49.46
CA PRO A 249 -42.63 8.10 -48.64
C PRO A 249 -41.57 7.35 -49.43
N VAL A 250 -40.30 7.60 -49.09
CA VAL A 250 -39.17 6.90 -49.69
C VAL A 250 -39.16 5.44 -49.17
N ALA A 251 -38.82 4.50 -50.04
CA ALA A 251 -38.69 3.10 -49.65
C ALA A 251 -37.72 2.97 -48.42
N PRO A 252 -37.95 2.01 -47.51
CA PRO A 252 -37.12 1.86 -46.31
C PRO A 252 -35.60 1.79 -46.61
N GLY A 253 -35.21 1.07 -47.68
CA GLY A 253 -33.80 0.96 -48.10
C GLY A 253 -33.19 2.27 -48.61
N ASP A 254 -34.00 3.19 -49.11
CA ASP A 254 -33.57 4.48 -49.65
C ASP A 254 -33.65 5.61 -48.62
N SER A 255 -34.19 5.34 -47.43
CA SER A 255 -34.24 6.29 -46.33
C SER A 255 -32.85 6.68 -45.85
N ALA A 256 -32.55 7.99 -45.82
CA ALA A 256 -31.27 8.47 -45.33
C ALA A 256 -31.01 8.04 -43.86
N HIS A 257 -32.05 8.05 -43.02
CA HIS A 257 -31.95 7.63 -41.62
C HIS A 257 -31.64 6.14 -41.48
N VAL A 258 -32.28 5.27 -42.30
CA VAL A 258 -32.01 3.83 -42.32
C VAL A 258 -30.58 3.56 -42.78
N ARG A 259 -30.14 4.22 -43.86
CA ARG A 259 -28.75 4.08 -44.36
C ARG A 259 -27.74 4.50 -43.31
N GLN A 260 -27.93 5.64 -42.65
CA GLN A 260 -27.05 6.14 -41.59
C GLN A 260 -27.02 5.18 -40.40
N ALA A 261 -28.16 4.66 -39.96
CA ALA A 261 -28.23 3.71 -38.86
C ALA A 261 -27.53 2.38 -39.20
N ARG A 262 -27.71 1.85 -40.42
CA ARG A 262 -26.99 0.65 -40.90
C ARG A 262 -25.48 0.88 -41.01
N GLN A 263 -25.03 2.05 -41.45
CA GLN A 263 -23.63 2.42 -41.49
C GLN A 263 -23.04 2.47 -40.07
N ALA A 264 -23.76 3.03 -39.09
CA ALA A 264 -23.36 3.06 -37.71
C ALA A 264 -23.25 1.65 -37.13
N ALA A 265 -24.17 0.74 -37.44
CA ALA A 265 -24.11 -0.66 -37.02
C ALA A 265 -22.89 -1.39 -37.62
N ALA A 266 -22.65 -1.18 -38.93
CA ALA A 266 -21.47 -1.75 -39.61
C ALA A 266 -20.16 -1.22 -39.02
N HIS A 267 -20.08 0.07 -38.67
CA HIS A 267 -18.94 0.67 -38.00
C HIS A 267 -18.72 0.07 -36.58
N ALA A 268 -19.81 -0.08 -35.82
CA ALA A 268 -19.71 -0.71 -34.48
C ALA A 268 -19.23 -2.16 -34.57
N ARG A 269 -19.70 -2.96 -35.53
CA ARG A 269 -19.21 -4.34 -35.77
C ARG A 269 -17.72 -4.37 -36.12
N ARG A 270 -17.25 -3.46 -36.96
CA ARG A 270 -15.82 -3.36 -37.30
C ARG A 270 -14.99 -3.04 -36.05
N LYS A 271 -15.45 -2.11 -35.21
CA LYS A 271 -14.76 -1.78 -33.92
C LYS A 271 -14.75 -2.95 -32.95
N LEU A 272 -15.80 -3.75 -32.92
CA LEU A 272 -15.79 -5.00 -32.13
C LEU A 272 -14.76 -6.00 -32.67
N ALA A 273 -14.70 -6.18 -34.00
CA ALA A 273 -13.71 -7.07 -34.61
C ALA A 273 -12.26 -6.62 -34.30
N GLU A 274 -11.99 -5.31 -34.38
CA GLU A 274 -10.69 -4.72 -33.98
C GLU A 274 -10.37 -5.00 -32.52
N ALA A 275 -11.32 -4.80 -31.60
CA ALA A 275 -11.14 -5.06 -30.17
C ALA A 275 -10.86 -6.56 -29.87
N VAL A 276 -11.56 -7.46 -30.57
CA VAL A 276 -11.35 -8.92 -30.45
C VAL A 276 -10.00 -9.33 -31.00
N ALA A 277 -9.54 -8.72 -32.11
CA ALA A 277 -8.24 -9.01 -32.73
C ALA A 277 -7.04 -8.41 -31.97
N ALA A 278 -7.27 -7.46 -31.04
CA ALA A 278 -6.19 -6.86 -30.26
C ALA A 278 -5.46 -7.93 -29.40
N PRO A 279 -4.13 -7.80 -29.20
CA PRO A 279 -3.37 -8.77 -28.43
C PRO A 279 -3.89 -8.85 -26.98
N ALA A 280 -3.91 -10.08 -26.45
CA ALA A 280 -4.41 -10.35 -25.11
C ALA A 280 -3.38 -10.01 -24.00
N ALA A 281 -2.11 -9.93 -24.36
CA ALA A 281 -1.01 -9.69 -23.43
C ALA A 281 -0.58 -8.23 -23.43
N ALA A 282 -0.22 -7.73 -22.24
CA ALA A 282 0.41 -6.42 -22.11
C ALA A 282 1.78 -6.42 -22.80
N ALA A 283 2.14 -5.33 -23.48
CA ALA A 283 3.47 -5.15 -24.01
C ALA A 283 4.52 -5.17 -22.87
N ALA A 284 5.68 -5.77 -23.14
CA ALA A 284 6.79 -5.72 -22.20
C ALA A 284 7.19 -4.26 -21.93
N PRO A 285 7.43 -3.88 -20.67
CA PRO A 285 7.85 -2.52 -20.36
C PRO A 285 9.28 -2.25 -20.83
N ASP A 286 9.50 -1.06 -21.35
CA ASP A 286 10.82 -0.55 -21.71
C ASP A 286 11.07 0.75 -20.91
N PRO A 287 12.11 0.83 -20.09
CA PRO A 287 13.06 -0.25 -19.75
C PRO A 287 12.42 -1.36 -18.87
N PRO A 288 13.01 -2.58 -18.83
CA PRO A 288 12.50 -3.69 -18.05
C PRO A 288 12.48 -3.34 -16.54
N PRO A 289 11.49 -3.84 -15.79
CA PRO A 289 11.37 -3.57 -14.37
C PRO A 289 12.55 -4.13 -13.59
N LYS A 290 12.96 -3.41 -12.53
CA LYS A 290 14.07 -3.78 -11.66
C LYS A 290 13.59 -3.93 -10.23
N ALA A 291 14.18 -4.88 -9.49
CA ALA A 291 13.98 -5.03 -8.06
C ALA A 291 15.30 -4.87 -7.29
N ASN A 292 15.22 -4.40 -6.05
CA ASN A 292 16.39 -4.19 -5.22
C ASN A 292 16.86 -5.50 -4.58
N THR A 293 18.13 -5.85 -4.74
CA THR A 293 18.72 -7.08 -4.20
C THR A 293 19.01 -7.01 -2.69
N THR A 294 19.07 -5.80 -2.14
CA THR A 294 19.33 -5.56 -0.70
C THR A 294 18.05 -5.46 0.10
N ASP A 295 17.04 -4.81 -0.46
CA ASP A 295 15.73 -4.59 0.15
C ASP A 295 14.63 -4.79 -0.92
N PRO A 296 14.23 -6.05 -1.18
CA PRO A 296 13.29 -6.37 -2.24
C PRO A 296 11.91 -5.72 -2.09
N ALA A 297 11.52 -5.36 -0.89
CA ALA A 297 10.25 -4.71 -0.61
C ALA A 297 10.23 -3.22 -0.97
N SER A 298 11.39 -2.58 -1.06
CA SER A 298 11.50 -1.17 -1.44
C SER A 298 11.34 -0.94 -2.93
N ARG A 299 11.01 0.29 -3.34
CA ARG A 299 10.80 0.67 -4.74
C ARG A 299 11.55 1.93 -5.12
N VAL A 300 11.87 2.04 -6.40
CA VAL A 300 12.28 3.30 -7.01
C VAL A 300 11.05 4.19 -7.14
N MET A 301 11.02 5.28 -6.39
CA MET A 301 9.89 6.22 -6.37
C MET A 301 10.40 7.65 -6.51
N PRO A 302 9.56 8.59 -7.02
CA PRO A 302 9.87 10.00 -7.00
C PRO A 302 10.11 10.50 -5.58
N ALA A 303 11.21 11.21 -5.37
CA ALA A 303 11.53 11.81 -4.08
C ALA A 303 10.93 13.22 -3.95
N LYS A 304 10.54 13.62 -2.73
CA LYS A 304 9.89 14.92 -2.47
C LYS A 304 10.74 16.14 -2.91
N LYS A 305 12.06 16.00 -2.89
CA LYS A 305 13.00 17.06 -3.30
C LYS A 305 13.42 17.01 -4.78
N GLY A 306 12.74 16.20 -5.58
CA GLY A 306 13.09 15.92 -6.97
C GLY A 306 13.97 14.67 -7.13
N GLY A 307 14.02 14.12 -8.36
CA GLY A 307 14.72 12.88 -8.68
C GLY A 307 14.00 11.63 -8.15
N PHE A 308 14.71 10.51 -8.14
CA PHE A 308 14.22 9.22 -7.71
C PHE A 308 15.08 8.66 -6.57
N GLY A 309 14.48 7.83 -5.72
CA GLY A 309 15.17 7.16 -4.63
C GLY A 309 14.61 5.77 -4.37
N GLN A 310 15.38 4.96 -3.65
CA GLN A 310 14.90 3.69 -3.12
C GLN A 310 14.09 3.99 -1.88
N LEU A 311 12.77 3.89 -1.98
CA LEU A 311 11.82 4.43 -1.02
C LEU A 311 10.72 3.43 -0.67
N TYR A 312 10.02 3.72 0.42
CA TYR A 312 8.72 3.18 0.79
C TYR A 312 7.68 4.29 0.81
N ASN A 313 6.46 3.97 0.46
CA ASN A 313 5.32 4.84 0.65
C ASN A 313 4.75 4.59 2.06
N LEU A 314 5.13 5.44 3.01
CA LEU A 314 4.67 5.39 4.40
C LEU A 314 3.27 5.98 4.48
N GLN A 315 2.34 5.22 5.05
CA GLN A 315 0.95 5.58 5.31
C GLN A 315 0.71 5.70 6.81
N VAL A 316 0.02 6.76 7.23
CA VAL A 316 -0.32 6.99 8.64
C VAL A 316 -1.78 7.44 8.76
N ILE A 317 -2.49 6.90 9.76
CA ILE A 317 -3.76 7.45 10.22
C ILE A 317 -3.58 7.95 11.65
N ALA A 318 -4.04 9.17 11.91
CA ALA A 318 -4.05 9.76 13.22
C ALA A 318 -5.45 10.27 13.59
N GLY A 319 -5.82 10.12 14.85
CA GLY A 319 -7.03 10.68 15.46
C GLY A 319 -6.78 12.02 16.15
N GLY A 320 -7.70 12.40 17.02
CA GLY A 320 -7.58 13.59 17.86
C GLY A 320 -6.26 13.61 18.63
N HIS A 321 -5.80 14.80 18.97
CA HIS A 321 -4.50 15.05 19.62
C HIS A 321 -3.31 14.45 18.84
N GLN A 322 -3.51 14.12 17.53
CA GLN A 322 -2.45 13.55 16.67
C GLN A 322 -1.93 12.20 17.16
N VAL A 323 -2.77 11.38 17.78
CA VAL A 323 -2.44 10.02 18.20
C VAL A 323 -2.49 9.12 16.99
N ILE A 324 -1.39 8.40 16.69
CA ILE A 324 -1.31 7.48 15.56
C ILE A 324 -2.11 6.22 15.88
N THR A 325 -3.14 5.95 15.08
CA THR A 325 -3.98 4.75 15.19
C THR A 325 -3.56 3.65 14.23
N ALA A 326 -2.97 4.01 13.08
CA ALA A 326 -2.42 3.06 12.11
C ALA A 326 -1.17 3.62 11.43
N ILE A 327 -0.23 2.74 11.13
CA ILE A 327 0.98 3.03 10.39
C ILE A 327 1.38 1.79 9.57
N ALA A 328 1.70 1.98 8.30
CA ALA A 328 2.16 0.90 7.43
C ALA A 328 2.94 1.46 6.24
N THR A 329 3.63 0.59 5.50
CA THR A 329 4.20 0.94 4.20
C THR A 329 3.46 0.28 3.05
N ARG A 330 3.53 0.92 1.91
CA ARG A 330 3.12 0.35 0.62
C ARG A 330 4.26 0.41 -0.37
N ASP A 331 4.25 -0.54 -1.27
CA ASP A 331 5.22 -0.62 -2.36
C ASP A 331 4.76 0.11 -3.63
N ASN A 332 3.53 0.60 -3.65
CA ASN A 332 2.98 1.42 -4.72
C ASN A 332 3.24 2.90 -4.40
N PRO A 333 3.78 3.70 -5.35
CA PRO A 333 3.95 5.13 -5.15
C PRO A 333 2.63 5.90 -5.06
N ALA A 334 1.51 5.35 -5.59
CA ALA A 334 0.18 5.93 -5.48
C ALA A 334 -0.47 5.60 -4.14
N ASP A 335 -1.26 6.52 -3.62
CA ASP A 335 -1.93 6.38 -2.31
C ASP A 335 -3.34 5.79 -2.45
N THR A 336 -3.91 5.73 -3.67
CA THR A 336 -5.29 5.32 -3.93
C THR A 336 -5.68 3.98 -3.29
N GLY A 337 -4.85 2.96 -3.42
CA GLY A 337 -5.13 1.64 -2.83
C GLY A 337 -4.87 1.53 -1.32
N ALA A 338 -4.52 2.63 -0.62
CA ALA A 338 -4.20 2.60 0.81
C ALA A 338 -5.40 2.91 1.72
N LEU A 339 -6.42 3.62 1.23
CA LEU A 339 -7.48 4.19 2.05
C LEU A 339 -8.19 3.15 2.92
N HIS A 340 -8.86 2.19 2.32
CA HIS A 340 -9.64 1.17 3.04
C HIS A 340 -8.77 0.27 3.92
N PRO A 341 -7.65 -0.31 3.43
CA PRO A 341 -6.77 -1.13 4.27
C PRO A 341 -6.23 -0.39 5.49
N MET A 342 -5.92 0.91 5.36
CA MET A 342 -5.44 1.70 6.49
C MET A 342 -6.54 2.00 7.50
N LEU A 343 -7.78 2.23 7.07
CA LEU A 343 -8.93 2.38 7.96
C LEU A 343 -9.22 1.09 8.73
N ASP A 344 -9.15 -0.06 8.05
CA ASP A 344 -9.34 -1.37 8.70
C ASP A 344 -8.26 -1.64 9.74
N LEU A 345 -7.00 -1.31 9.42
CA LEU A 345 -5.88 -1.41 10.36
C LEU A 345 -6.10 -0.50 11.58
N ALA A 346 -6.55 0.74 11.37
CA ALA A 346 -6.84 1.67 12.46
C ALA A 346 -7.94 1.12 13.38
N ARG A 347 -9.03 0.60 12.82
CA ARG A 347 -10.12 -0.04 13.58
C ARG A 347 -9.64 -1.26 14.36
N ALA A 348 -8.83 -2.12 13.73
CA ALA A 348 -8.25 -3.30 14.37
C ALA A 348 -7.39 -2.91 15.58
N ASN A 349 -6.53 -1.91 15.44
CA ASN A 349 -5.67 -1.42 16.51
C ASN A 349 -6.49 -0.79 17.67
N LEU A 350 -7.52 0.00 17.35
CA LEU A 350 -8.39 0.60 18.36
C LEU A 350 -9.16 -0.47 19.14
N ARG A 351 -9.74 -1.48 18.46
CA ARG A 351 -10.38 -2.62 19.12
C ARG A 351 -9.41 -3.39 20.01
N ALA A 352 -8.20 -3.69 19.50
CA ALA A 352 -7.18 -4.39 20.27
C ALA A 352 -6.71 -3.60 21.50
N ALA A 353 -6.77 -2.25 21.45
CA ALA A 353 -6.47 -1.39 22.59
C ALA A 353 -7.63 -1.25 23.59
N GLY A 354 -8.80 -1.88 23.34
CA GLY A 354 -9.99 -1.76 24.18
C GLY A 354 -10.64 -0.38 24.11
N ILE A 355 -10.40 0.38 23.04
CA ILE A 355 -10.94 1.74 22.89
C ILE A 355 -12.35 1.63 22.30
N ALA A 356 -13.34 2.01 23.10
CA ALA A 356 -14.72 2.13 22.66
C ALA A 356 -14.89 3.38 21.77
N GLY A 357 -15.75 3.27 20.74
CA GLY A 357 -16.04 4.35 19.81
C GLY A 357 -15.85 3.92 18.37
N GLN A 358 -16.52 4.62 17.47
CA GLN A 358 -16.47 4.37 16.03
C GLN A 358 -15.83 5.56 15.32
N ILE A 359 -15.04 5.25 14.29
CA ILE A 359 -14.59 6.27 13.34
C ILE A 359 -15.83 6.70 12.54
N ARG A 360 -16.28 7.94 12.72
CA ARG A 360 -17.42 8.50 11.98
C ARG A 360 -17.02 9.25 10.73
N LYS A 361 -15.89 9.95 10.78
CA LYS A 361 -15.37 10.73 9.65
C LYS A 361 -13.91 10.39 9.39
N ALA A 362 -13.55 10.21 8.10
CA ALA A 362 -12.21 9.92 7.67
C ALA A 362 -11.76 10.91 6.57
N LEU A 363 -10.66 11.62 6.83
CA LEU A 363 -10.19 12.75 6.04
C LEU A 363 -8.91 12.37 5.29
N PHE A 364 -8.92 12.47 3.97
CA PHE A 364 -7.77 12.12 3.13
C PHE A 364 -7.50 13.19 2.06
N ASP A 365 -6.27 13.25 1.56
CA ASP A 365 -5.93 14.16 0.48
C ASP A 365 -6.32 13.63 -0.90
N ALA A 366 -6.07 14.44 -1.95
CA ALA A 366 -6.40 14.08 -3.32
C ALA A 366 -5.57 12.89 -3.88
N GLY A 367 -4.51 12.48 -3.22
CA GLY A 367 -3.73 11.30 -3.58
C GLY A 367 -4.52 9.99 -3.42
N TYR A 368 -5.55 10.00 -2.58
CA TYR A 368 -6.43 8.85 -2.33
C TYR A 368 -7.69 8.85 -3.21
N ALA A 369 -7.91 9.87 -4.02
CA ALA A 369 -9.12 10.00 -4.81
C ALA A 369 -9.16 8.97 -5.94
N SER A 370 -10.17 8.09 -5.90
CA SER A 370 -10.52 7.15 -6.97
C SER A 370 -12.00 6.81 -6.89
N GLU A 371 -12.61 6.39 -8.01
CA GLU A 371 -14.01 5.95 -8.02
C GLU A 371 -14.20 4.77 -7.07
N ASP A 372 -13.30 3.80 -7.09
CA ASP A 372 -13.35 2.62 -6.22
C ASP A 372 -13.37 3.01 -4.73
N ASN A 373 -12.53 3.97 -4.32
CA ASN A 373 -12.54 4.45 -2.94
C ASN A 373 -13.83 5.15 -2.55
N PHE A 374 -14.50 5.79 -3.52
CA PHE A 374 -15.74 6.52 -3.25
C PHE A 374 -16.98 5.64 -3.26
N THR A 375 -16.95 4.55 -4.03
CA THR A 375 -18.09 3.62 -4.20
C THR A 375 -18.00 2.39 -3.31
N THR A 376 -16.81 2.03 -2.83
CA THR A 376 -16.65 0.94 -1.88
C THR A 376 -17.37 1.27 -0.56
N PRO A 377 -18.29 0.42 -0.10
CA PRO A 377 -18.98 0.65 1.17
C PRO A 377 -17.99 0.80 2.33
N CYS A 378 -18.15 1.86 3.11
CA CYS A 378 -17.28 2.18 4.22
C CYS A 378 -18.13 2.73 5.38
N GLU A 379 -17.88 2.27 6.63
CA GLU A 379 -18.62 2.77 7.79
C GLU A 379 -18.44 4.27 8.05
N PRO A 380 -17.18 4.84 8.04
CA PRO A 380 -17.04 6.28 8.22
C PRO A 380 -17.43 7.05 6.98
N ASP A 381 -17.98 8.23 7.20
CA ASP A 381 -18.10 9.21 6.14
C ASP A 381 -16.73 9.62 5.62
N LEU A 382 -16.49 9.38 4.33
CA LEU A 382 -15.24 9.77 3.69
C LEU A 382 -15.31 11.24 3.27
N TYR A 383 -14.21 11.95 3.49
CA TYR A 383 -13.96 13.31 3.02
C TYR A 383 -12.58 13.33 2.34
N VAL A 384 -12.57 13.10 1.04
CA VAL A 384 -11.35 12.99 0.22
C VAL A 384 -11.32 14.13 -0.77
N ALA A 385 -10.25 14.93 -0.79
CA ALA A 385 -10.15 16.01 -1.78
C ALA A 385 -10.19 15.46 -3.19
N VAL A 386 -11.05 16.02 -4.03
CA VAL A 386 -11.27 15.54 -5.40
C VAL A 386 -10.33 16.19 -6.42
N THR A 387 -9.69 17.32 -6.09
CA THR A 387 -8.67 17.97 -6.94
C THR A 387 -7.68 18.76 -6.10
N LYS A 388 -6.40 18.72 -6.47
CA LYS A 388 -5.38 19.61 -5.85
C LYS A 388 -5.61 21.09 -6.19
N GLU A 389 -6.11 21.38 -7.38
CA GLU A 389 -6.24 22.72 -7.94
C GLU A 389 -7.53 23.46 -7.54
N ALA A 390 -8.64 22.78 -7.37
CA ALA A 390 -9.87 23.37 -6.83
C ALA A 390 -9.65 23.97 -5.43
N ARG A 391 -8.60 23.52 -4.74
CA ARG A 391 -8.22 23.98 -3.42
C ARG A 391 -7.39 25.26 -3.41
N GLN A 392 -6.60 25.51 -4.46
CA GLN A 392 -5.69 26.66 -4.52
C GLN A 392 -6.21 27.83 -5.31
N THR A 393 -7.05 27.61 -6.33
CA THR A 393 -7.39 28.66 -7.29
C THR A 393 -8.86 28.83 -7.60
N GLY A 394 -9.75 27.88 -7.24
CA GLY A 394 -11.16 27.91 -7.70
C GLY A 394 -11.31 27.92 -9.22
N ARG A 395 -10.26 27.71 -9.98
CA ARG A 395 -10.23 27.70 -11.44
C ARG A 395 -9.80 26.33 -11.95
N LEU A 396 -10.62 25.80 -12.87
CA LEU A 396 -10.20 24.70 -13.74
C LEU A 396 -9.16 25.26 -14.71
N ARG A 397 -7.95 24.69 -14.73
CA ARG A 397 -6.94 25.03 -15.72
C ARG A 397 -7.43 24.59 -17.11
N ASP A 398 -7.28 25.49 -18.09
CA ASP A 398 -7.37 25.22 -19.53
C ASP A 398 -8.73 24.90 -20.14
N GLY A 399 -9.83 25.47 -19.68
CA GLY A 399 -11.12 25.42 -20.42
C GLY A 399 -11.60 24.01 -20.79
N LYS A 400 -10.92 22.96 -20.37
CA LYS A 400 -11.37 21.57 -20.50
C LYS A 400 -12.45 21.36 -19.45
N THR A 401 -13.70 21.36 -19.89
CA THR A 401 -14.78 20.73 -19.13
C THR A 401 -14.27 19.38 -18.65
N ALA A 402 -14.20 19.21 -17.32
CA ALA A 402 -13.93 17.91 -16.74
C ALA A 402 -14.86 16.92 -17.45
N SER A 403 -14.29 15.85 -18.01
CA SER A 403 -15.06 14.70 -18.51
C SER A 403 -16.18 14.42 -17.51
N PRO A 404 -17.41 14.03 -17.93
CA PRO A 404 -18.45 13.73 -16.97
C PRO A 404 -17.91 12.76 -15.95
N ARG A 405 -17.67 13.25 -14.74
CA ARG A 405 -17.03 12.47 -13.69
C ARG A 405 -17.97 11.38 -13.26
N GLN A 406 -17.39 10.25 -12.94
CA GLN A 406 -18.10 9.10 -12.41
C GLN A 406 -18.92 9.50 -11.16
N PRO A 407 -20.02 8.79 -10.86
CA PRO A 407 -20.95 9.19 -9.78
C PRO A 407 -20.30 9.38 -8.42
N GLY A 408 -19.32 8.55 -8.04
CA GLY A 408 -18.61 8.65 -6.77
C GLY A 408 -17.84 9.97 -6.64
N TRP A 409 -17.17 10.44 -7.71
CA TRP A 409 -16.51 11.75 -7.74
C TRP A 409 -17.47 12.91 -7.58
N GLN A 410 -18.65 12.83 -8.21
CA GLN A 410 -19.66 13.86 -8.10
C GLN A 410 -20.23 13.93 -6.68
N ALA A 411 -20.54 12.78 -6.08
CA ALA A 411 -21.02 12.68 -4.72
C ALA A 411 -20.00 13.20 -3.69
N MET A 412 -18.71 12.87 -3.86
CA MET A 412 -17.65 13.35 -3.00
C MET A 412 -17.45 14.88 -3.13
N ALA A 413 -17.47 15.41 -4.34
CA ALA A 413 -17.39 16.86 -4.58
C ALA A 413 -18.56 17.60 -3.92
N ALA A 414 -19.78 17.10 -4.08
CA ALA A 414 -20.97 17.66 -3.45
C ALA A 414 -20.89 17.62 -1.92
N ARG A 415 -20.44 16.50 -1.34
CA ARG A 415 -20.23 16.37 0.11
C ARG A 415 -19.22 17.39 0.65
N LEU A 416 -18.09 17.57 -0.04
CA LEU A 416 -17.06 18.53 0.36
C LEU A 416 -17.51 19.99 0.22
N ASP A 417 -18.48 20.27 -0.64
CA ASP A 417 -18.98 21.64 -0.85
C ASP A 417 -20.00 22.08 0.20
N THR A 418 -20.55 21.14 0.98
CA THR A 418 -21.43 21.46 2.13
C THR A 418 -20.69 22.21 3.22
N PRO A 419 -21.39 23.04 4.06
CA PRO A 419 -20.77 23.67 5.24
C PRO A 419 -20.09 22.67 6.16
N ASP A 420 -20.75 21.54 6.44
CA ASP A 420 -20.23 20.46 7.28
C ASP A 420 -19.01 19.78 6.67
N GLY A 421 -19.03 19.55 5.36
CA GLY A 421 -17.92 18.99 4.60
C GLY A 421 -16.68 19.88 4.65
N LYS A 422 -16.86 21.17 4.44
CA LYS A 422 -15.78 22.18 4.55
C LYS A 422 -15.21 22.23 5.96
N ALA A 423 -16.08 22.25 6.99
CA ALA A 423 -15.67 22.26 8.38
C ALA A 423 -14.92 20.97 8.79
N ALA A 424 -15.42 19.81 8.36
CA ALA A 424 -14.76 18.52 8.60
C ALA A 424 -13.38 18.48 7.93
N TYR A 425 -13.32 18.79 6.62
CA TYR A 425 -12.08 18.68 5.85
C TYR A 425 -10.99 19.65 6.31
N LYS A 426 -11.37 20.84 6.81
CA LYS A 426 -10.43 21.84 7.36
C LYS A 426 -9.58 21.30 8.51
N GLN A 427 -10.06 20.31 9.26
CA GLN A 427 -9.35 19.73 10.39
C GLN A 427 -8.16 18.88 9.96
N ARG A 428 -8.18 18.32 8.73
CA ARG A 428 -7.20 17.35 8.24
C ARG A 428 -5.76 17.80 8.44
N ALA A 429 -5.42 18.97 7.97
CA ALA A 429 -4.03 19.46 8.01
C ALA A 429 -3.49 19.52 9.45
N GLY A 430 -4.28 20.03 10.40
CA GLY A 430 -3.90 20.11 11.82
C GLY A 430 -3.78 18.75 12.50
N MET A 431 -4.47 17.73 11.99
CA MET A 431 -4.44 16.37 12.56
C MET A 431 -3.25 15.56 12.09
N ILE A 432 -2.87 15.61 10.79
CA ILE A 432 -1.89 14.66 10.24
C ILE A 432 -0.53 15.29 9.89
N GLU A 433 -0.46 16.51 9.40
CA GLU A 433 0.80 17.13 9.01
C GLU A 433 1.81 17.26 10.19
N PRO A 434 1.38 17.67 11.41
CA PRO A 434 2.27 17.71 12.55
C PRO A 434 2.79 16.35 13.00
N VAL A 435 2.06 15.25 12.71
CA VAL A 435 2.50 13.89 13.02
C VAL A 435 3.78 13.56 12.27
N PHE A 436 3.81 13.81 10.97
CA PHE A 436 5.01 13.58 10.17
C PHE A 436 6.18 14.47 10.60
N ALA A 437 5.91 15.76 10.92
CA ALA A 437 6.95 16.64 11.42
C ALA A 437 7.56 16.11 12.72
N GLN A 438 6.74 15.67 13.67
CA GLN A 438 7.17 15.12 14.95
C GLN A 438 7.94 13.80 14.79
N LEU A 439 7.46 12.89 13.94
CA LEU A 439 8.15 11.64 13.63
C LEU A 439 9.52 11.90 13.02
N PHE A 440 9.60 12.73 11.98
CA PHE A 440 10.85 12.92 11.24
C PHE A 440 11.88 13.79 11.95
N ASN A 441 11.45 14.74 12.76
CA ASN A 441 12.37 15.52 13.59
C ASN A 441 13.06 14.63 14.66
N ARG A 442 12.39 13.59 15.12
CA ARG A 442 12.93 12.68 16.13
C ARG A 442 13.63 11.47 15.52
N LEU A 443 12.98 10.82 14.56
CA LEU A 443 13.40 9.52 14.05
C LEU A 443 14.03 9.59 12.65
N GLY A 444 14.07 10.77 12.02
CA GLY A 444 14.60 10.95 10.68
C GLY A 444 13.66 10.43 9.59
N ARG A 445 14.08 10.53 8.33
CA ARG A 445 13.31 10.13 7.14
C ARG A 445 13.86 8.89 6.45
N HIS A 446 14.60 8.05 7.14
CA HIS A 446 15.16 6.81 6.62
C HIS A 446 14.85 5.64 7.54
N LEU A 447 14.70 4.47 6.98
CA LEU A 447 14.49 3.23 7.71
C LEU A 447 15.84 2.53 7.94
N ASN A 448 15.99 1.89 9.08
CA ASN A 448 17.14 1.07 9.42
C ASN A 448 16.91 -0.41 9.06
N TYR A 449 15.67 -0.86 9.16
CA TYR A 449 15.28 -2.22 8.83
C TYR A 449 14.93 -2.35 7.35
N ARG A 450 14.84 -3.58 6.86
CA ARG A 450 14.61 -3.94 5.46
C ARG A 450 13.53 -5.01 5.35
N ASP A 451 12.91 -5.10 4.18
CA ASP A 451 11.94 -6.12 3.83
C ASP A 451 10.80 -6.18 4.88
N THR A 452 10.37 -7.35 5.30
CA THR A 452 9.28 -7.53 6.27
C THR A 452 9.52 -6.88 7.63
N LYS A 453 10.78 -6.61 8.00
CA LYS A 453 11.13 -5.94 9.27
C LYS A 453 10.89 -4.43 9.27
N VAL A 454 10.61 -3.84 8.13
CA VAL A 454 10.23 -2.42 8.03
C VAL A 454 8.97 -2.14 8.84
N ASP A 455 7.99 -3.02 8.74
CA ASP A 455 6.73 -2.92 9.47
C ASP A 455 6.96 -2.88 11.01
N LEU A 456 7.88 -3.69 11.49
CA LEU A 456 8.29 -3.69 12.90
C LEU A 456 8.87 -2.32 13.34
N GLU A 457 9.74 -1.73 12.52
CA GLU A 457 10.32 -0.40 12.80
C GLU A 457 9.23 0.67 12.85
N LEU A 458 8.25 0.60 11.95
CA LEU A 458 7.14 1.54 11.93
C LEU A 458 6.25 1.46 13.17
N HIS A 459 5.99 0.25 13.66
CA HIS A 459 5.26 0.08 14.92
C HIS A 459 6.01 0.71 16.11
N LEU A 460 7.35 0.57 16.15
CA LEU A 460 8.18 1.28 17.12
C LEU A 460 8.10 2.80 16.96
N TRP A 461 8.06 3.32 15.74
CA TRP A 461 7.89 4.75 15.49
C TRP A 461 6.56 5.28 16.03
N ALA A 462 5.46 4.60 15.70
CA ALA A 462 4.13 4.98 16.15
C ALA A 462 3.99 4.86 17.67
N ALA A 463 4.48 3.75 18.26
CA ALA A 463 4.47 3.56 19.70
C ALA A 463 5.27 4.65 20.43
N THR A 464 6.44 5.02 19.91
CA THR A 464 7.27 6.11 20.45
C THR A 464 6.54 7.45 20.43
N HIS A 465 5.92 7.77 19.27
CA HIS A 465 5.17 9.01 19.11
C HIS A 465 4.01 9.10 20.11
N ASN A 466 3.20 8.06 20.21
CA ASN A 466 2.06 7.99 21.12
C ASN A 466 2.50 8.03 22.58
N LEU A 467 3.52 7.26 22.95
CA LEU A 467 4.04 7.22 24.33
C LEU A 467 4.52 8.60 24.78
N LEU A 468 5.24 9.33 23.93
CA LEU A 468 5.68 10.70 24.24
C LEU A 468 4.51 11.67 24.46
N LYS A 469 3.39 11.48 23.74
CA LYS A 469 2.18 12.26 23.96
C LYS A 469 1.54 11.92 25.31
N ALA A 470 1.41 10.63 25.62
CA ALA A 470 0.87 10.17 26.90
C ALA A 470 1.70 10.68 28.09
N ILE A 471 3.04 10.59 28.01
CA ILE A 471 3.95 11.09 29.06
C ILE A 471 3.77 12.61 29.27
N ARG A 472 3.69 13.39 28.18
CA ARG A 472 3.50 14.84 28.27
C ARG A 472 2.13 15.23 28.83
N ALA A 473 1.08 14.48 28.48
CA ALA A 473 -0.25 14.71 29.05
C ALA A 473 -0.25 14.41 30.54
N ARG A 474 0.29 13.28 30.95
CA ARG A 474 0.42 12.90 32.36
C ARG A 474 1.20 13.93 33.17
N ALA A 475 2.33 14.43 32.64
CA ALA A 475 3.11 15.47 33.31
C ALA A 475 2.33 16.75 33.46
N ARG A 476 1.49 17.16 32.50
CA ARG A 476 0.61 18.33 32.59
C ARG A 476 -0.49 18.14 33.63
N HIS A 477 -1.13 16.95 33.67
CA HIS A 477 -2.13 16.63 34.68
C HIS A 477 -1.54 16.69 36.10
N ALA A 478 -0.33 16.12 36.28
CA ALA A 478 0.37 16.17 37.56
C ALA A 478 0.70 17.61 37.98
N ALA A 479 1.11 18.48 37.06
CA ALA A 479 1.43 19.88 37.33
C ALA A 479 0.19 20.74 37.59
N SER A 480 -1.00 20.32 37.12
CA SER A 480 -2.26 21.04 37.36
C SER A 480 -2.99 20.61 38.63
N GLN A 481 -2.53 19.54 39.32
CA GLN A 481 -3.06 19.19 40.64
C GLN A 481 -2.46 20.15 41.69
N PRO A 482 -3.27 20.81 42.52
CA PRO A 482 -2.71 21.61 43.63
C PRO A 482 -1.87 20.70 44.53
N ALA A 483 -0.70 21.18 44.91
CA ALA A 483 0.12 20.49 45.89
C ALA A 483 -0.77 20.26 47.15
N LEU A 484 -1.03 19.01 47.48
CA LEU A 484 -1.63 18.67 48.75
C LEU A 484 -0.70 19.26 49.80
N ALA A 485 -1.19 20.34 50.46
CA ALA A 485 -0.46 20.89 51.58
C ALA A 485 -0.31 19.80 52.64
N SER A 486 0.95 19.37 52.80
CA SER A 486 1.40 18.45 53.86
C SER A 486 1.39 19.14 55.21
#